data_abd26b328aa425e2e368eeb719993210
#
_entry.id   abd26b328aa425e2e368eeb719993210
#
_cell.length_a   1.000
_cell.length_b   1.000
_cell.length_c   1.000
_cell.angle_alpha   90.00
_cell.angle_beta   90.00
_cell.angle_gamma   90.00
#
_symmetry.space_group_name_H-M   'P 1'
#
loop_
_entity.id
_entity.type
_entity.pdbx_description
1 polymer ?
#
loop_
_entity_poly.entity_id
_entity_poly.type
_entity_poly.pdbx_seq_one_letter_code
_entity_poly.pdbx_strand_id
1 'polypeptide(L)'
;MSELFDCSLDYLLKDAEETDSKNQHNEEILFFRKRLRERKSEKTVWGMPLWHIGRNARGFVAVGFNARGVIAVGLKAKGIVSLGMLSVGVLSLGMLSLGLLSLGMFAIGLLSAGCFSAGVFATGAISLGIISLGAIAIGDFSVGALSIGKYFALGDNSRAMIALGDTEAAGSVFQKIGELSTQDITTVKQSLDSIVPTYLSWAKEIIKLFL
;
A
#
# COMPACT_ATOMS: atom_id res chain seq x y z
N MET A 1 43.63 -9.63 -56.74
CA MET A 1 42.58 -8.70 -56.34
C MET A 1 42.79 -8.12 -54.91
N SER A 2 43.47 -8.81 -54.03
CA SER A 2 43.80 -8.27 -52.67
C SER A 2 44.83 -7.17 -52.69
N GLU A 3 45.73 -7.10 -53.65
CA GLU A 3 46.75 -6.05 -53.78
C GLU A 3 46.20 -4.69 -54.24
N LEU A 4 44.97 -4.64 -54.74
CA LEU A 4 44.37 -3.40 -55.24
C LEU A 4 43.65 -2.59 -54.13
N PHE A 5 43.39 -3.22 -52.98
CA PHE A 5 42.64 -2.58 -51.87
C PHE A 5 43.39 -2.56 -50.53
N ASP A 6 44.66 -3.05 -50.51
CA ASP A 6 45.49 -3.14 -49.32
C ASP A 6 44.79 -3.72 -48.08
N CYS A 7 43.85 -4.64 -48.34
CA CYS A 7 42.93 -5.20 -47.31
C CYS A 7 43.04 -6.71 -47.35
N SER A 8 43.30 -7.34 -46.25
CA SER A 8 43.39 -8.79 -46.12
C SER A 8 41.97 -9.40 -46.30
N LEU A 9 41.88 -10.53 -47.04
CA LEU A 9 40.65 -11.27 -47.21
C LEU A 9 40.03 -11.71 -45.88
N ASP A 10 40.86 -11.95 -44.90
CA ASP A 10 40.48 -12.25 -43.48
C ASP A 10 39.73 -11.10 -42.83
N TYR A 11 40.08 -9.84 -43.14
CA TYR A 11 39.39 -8.68 -42.59
C TYR A 11 37.96 -8.57 -43.13
N LEU A 12 37.78 -8.82 -44.45
CA LEU A 12 36.46 -8.82 -45.08
C LEU A 12 35.57 -9.98 -44.62
N LEU A 13 36.14 -11.14 -44.35
CA LEU A 13 35.40 -12.31 -43.82
C LEU A 13 34.99 -12.05 -42.36
N LYS A 14 35.85 -11.42 -41.55
CA LYS A 14 35.55 -11.11 -40.16
C LYS A 14 34.46 -10.06 -40.03
N ASP A 15 34.45 -9.06 -40.88
CA ASP A 15 33.36 -8.07 -40.93
C ASP A 15 32.02 -8.70 -41.36
N ALA A 16 32.05 -9.68 -42.24
CA ALA A 16 30.86 -10.43 -42.66
C ALA A 16 30.30 -11.30 -41.52
N GLU A 17 31.18 -12.00 -40.76
CA GLU A 17 30.77 -12.81 -39.61
C GLU A 17 30.25 -11.95 -38.47
N GLU A 18 30.87 -10.78 -38.18
CA GLU A 18 30.37 -9.85 -37.18
C GLU A 18 29.01 -9.24 -37.56
N THR A 19 28.80 -9.01 -38.87
CA THR A 19 27.53 -8.45 -39.36
C THR A 19 26.42 -9.48 -39.27
N ASP A 20 26.72 -10.76 -39.59
CA ASP A 20 25.74 -11.85 -39.46
C ASP A 20 25.42 -12.15 -37.99
N SER A 21 26.41 -12.14 -37.11
CA SER A 21 26.17 -12.33 -35.69
C SER A 21 25.33 -11.18 -35.06
N LYS A 22 25.57 -9.94 -35.47
CA LYS A 22 24.77 -8.78 -35.05
C LYS A 22 23.32 -8.86 -35.60
N ASN A 23 23.17 -9.33 -36.81
CA ASN A 23 21.84 -9.50 -37.42
C ASN A 23 21.07 -10.64 -36.75
N GLN A 24 21.70 -11.77 -36.45
CA GLN A 24 21.08 -12.87 -35.70
C GLN A 24 20.69 -12.42 -34.28
N HIS A 25 21.56 -11.70 -33.59
CA HIS A 25 21.27 -11.17 -32.28
C HIS A 25 20.12 -10.14 -32.28
N ASN A 26 20.07 -9.29 -33.31
CA ASN A 26 18.96 -8.35 -33.49
C ASN A 26 17.65 -9.07 -33.85
N GLU A 27 17.71 -10.14 -34.65
CA GLU A 27 16.53 -10.95 -34.92
C GLU A 27 16.03 -11.70 -33.71
N GLU A 28 16.92 -12.25 -32.86
CA GLU A 28 16.54 -12.85 -31.60
C GLU A 28 15.89 -11.83 -30.66
N ILE A 29 16.46 -10.63 -30.52
CA ILE A 29 15.88 -9.54 -29.70
C ILE A 29 14.50 -9.14 -30.26
N LEU A 30 14.35 -9.06 -31.57
CA LEU A 30 13.07 -8.79 -32.21
C LEU A 30 12.06 -9.93 -32.01
N PHE A 31 12.53 -11.20 -32.03
CA PHE A 31 11.72 -12.38 -31.73
C PHE A 31 11.28 -12.41 -30.27
N PHE A 32 12.17 -12.10 -29.33
CA PHE A 32 11.81 -11.93 -27.91
C PHE A 32 10.86 -10.75 -27.70
N ARG A 33 11.09 -9.64 -28.39
CA ARG A 33 10.19 -8.47 -28.36
C ARG A 33 8.81 -8.75 -28.97
N LYS A 34 8.75 -9.60 -29.99
CA LYS A 34 7.51 -10.04 -30.66
C LYS A 34 6.77 -11.12 -29.85
N ARG A 35 7.48 -11.89 -29.01
CA ARG A 35 6.89 -12.90 -28.11
C ARG A 35 6.21 -12.29 -26.88
N LEU A 36 6.57 -11.07 -26.50
CA LEU A 36 5.85 -10.25 -25.52
C LEU A 36 4.60 -9.58 -26.13
N ARG A 37 4.08 -10.17 -27.19
CA ARG A 37 2.88 -9.70 -27.88
C ARG A 37 1.70 -9.75 -26.93
N GLU A 38 1.05 -8.63 -26.76
CA GLU A 38 -0.19 -8.47 -26.03
C GLU A 38 -1.17 -9.59 -26.38
N ARG A 39 -1.50 -10.44 -25.43
CA ARG A 39 -2.54 -11.45 -25.59
C ARG A 39 -3.84 -10.86 -25.09
N LYS A 40 -4.79 -10.73 -26.00
CA LYS A 40 -6.16 -10.27 -25.70
C LYS A 40 -7.11 -11.44 -25.89
N SER A 41 -8.11 -11.53 -25.02
CA SER A 41 -9.23 -12.45 -25.20
C SER A 41 -10.14 -11.94 -26.32
N GLU A 42 -10.63 -12.85 -27.17
CA GLU A 42 -11.67 -12.56 -28.16
C GLU A 42 -13.05 -12.35 -27.52
N LYS A 43 -13.26 -12.94 -26.31
CA LYS A 43 -14.49 -12.76 -25.57
C LYS A 43 -14.48 -11.41 -24.85
N THR A 44 -15.45 -10.58 -25.21
CA THR A 44 -15.67 -9.27 -24.59
C THR A 44 -16.88 -9.33 -23.65
N VAL A 45 -16.73 -8.79 -22.44
CA VAL A 45 -17.83 -8.56 -21.50
C VAL A 45 -17.93 -7.07 -21.28
N TRP A 46 -19.11 -6.49 -21.53
CA TRP A 46 -19.36 -5.04 -21.47
C TRP A 46 -18.41 -4.20 -22.34
N GLY A 47 -18.04 -4.73 -23.55
CA GLY A 47 -17.17 -4.02 -24.48
C GLY A 47 -15.68 -4.02 -24.10
N MET A 48 -15.28 -4.70 -23.04
CA MET A 48 -13.89 -4.88 -22.64
C MET A 48 -13.46 -6.34 -22.78
N PRO A 49 -12.21 -6.62 -23.20
CA PRO A 49 -11.70 -7.98 -23.25
C PRO A 49 -11.70 -8.59 -21.84
N LEU A 50 -12.13 -9.85 -21.73
CA LEU A 50 -12.25 -10.56 -20.45
C LEU A 50 -10.90 -10.62 -19.74
N TRP A 51 -9.82 -10.88 -20.48
CA TRP A 51 -8.47 -10.84 -19.95
C TRP A 51 -7.52 -10.21 -20.96
N HIS A 52 -6.57 -9.45 -20.46
CA HIS A 52 -5.53 -8.82 -21.25
C HIS A 52 -4.20 -8.93 -20.53
N ILE A 53 -3.24 -9.60 -21.19
CA ILE A 53 -1.86 -9.71 -20.71
C ILE A 53 -0.97 -8.91 -21.63
N GLY A 54 -0.26 -7.92 -21.11
CA GLY A 54 0.61 -7.07 -21.90
C GLY A 54 1.19 -5.92 -21.10
N ARG A 55 2.03 -5.12 -21.75
CA ARG A 55 2.70 -3.98 -21.09
C ARG A 55 1.70 -2.92 -20.62
N ASN A 56 0.65 -2.68 -21.38
CA ASN A 56 -0.47 -1.79 -21.06
C ASN A 56 -1.78 -2.56 -21.11
N ALA A 57 -2.04 -3.40 -20.12
CA ALA A 57 -3.21 -4.24 -20.09
C ALA A 57 -4.46 -3.41 -19.70
N ARG A 58 -5.51 -3.52 -20.53
CA ARG A 58 -6.83 -2.92 -20.27
C ARG A 58 -7.89 -3.99 -20.47
N GLY A 59 -8.60 -4.36 -19.43
CA GLY A 59 -9.63 -5.40 -19.51
C GLY A 59 -10.27 -5.65 -18.15
N PHE A 60 -11.20 -6.60 -18.10
CA PHE A 60 -11.82 -6.99 -16.82
C PHE A 60 -10.75 -7.55 -15.88
N VAL A 61 -9.91 -8.47 -16.37
CA VAL A 61 -8.70 -8.94 -15.69
C VAL A 61 -7.50 -8.45 -16.49
N ALA A 62 -6.72 -7.56 -15.92
CA ALA A 62 -5.55 -6.98 -16.55
C ALA A 62 -4.27 -7.43 -15.83
N VAL A 63 -3.34 -8.04 -16.56
CA VAL A 63 -2.05 -8.48 -16.02
C VAL A 63 -0.93 -7.85 -16.84
N GLY A 64 -0.06 -7.07 -16.18
CA GLY A 64 1.04 -6.41 -16.91
C GLY A 64 1.70 -5.28 -16.12
N PHE A 65 2.59 -4.53 -16.78
CA PHE A 65 3.27 -3.40 -16.14
C PHE A 65 2.31 -2.29 -15.72
N ASN A 66 1.41 -1.88 -16.62
CA ASN A 66 0.36 -0.91 -16.37
C ASN A 66 -0.99 -1.61 -16.54
N ALA A 67 -1.51 -2.19 -15.50
CA ALA A 67 -2.79 -2.87 -15.52
C ALA A 67 -3.93 -1.91 -15.14
N ARG A 68 -4.97 -1.88 -15.96
CA ARG A 68 -6.18 -1.09 -15.70
C ARG A 68 -7.40 -1.97 -15.96
N GLY A 69 -8.22 -2.19 -14.93
CA GLY A 69 -9.40 -3.04 -15.04
C GLY A 69 -10.12 -3.20 -13.72
N VAL A 70 -11.05 -4.14 -13.66
CA VAL A 70 -11.73 -4.47 -12.40
C VAL A 70 -10.74 -5.18 -11.47
N ILE A 71 -10.03 -6.18 -12.00
CA ILE A 71 -8.93 -6.87 -11.32
C ILE A 71 -7.64 -6.51 -12.06
N ALA A 72 -6.74 -5.80 -11.41
CA ALA A 72 -5.50 -5.36 -11.99
C ALA A 72 -4.30 -5.95 -11.23
N VAL A 73 -3.42 -6.65 -11.93
CA VAL A 73 -2.20 -7.26 -11.37
C VAL A 73 -0.99 -6.75 -12.14
N GLY A 74 -0.06 -6.10 -11.47
CA GLY A 74 1.12 -5.56 -12.15
C GLY A 74 1.93 -4.58 -11.32
N LEU A 75 2.94 -3.95 -11.93
CA LEU A 75 3.74 -2.94 -11.23
C LEU A 75 2.93 -1.69 -10.89
N LYS A 76 2.12 -1.22 -11.84
CA LYS A 76 1.15 -0.12 -11.65
C LYS A 76 -0.23 -0.68 -11.89
N ALA A 77 -0.97 -0.96 -10.84
CA ALA A 77 -2.31 -1.53 -10.91
C ALA A 77 -3.34 -0.45 -10.55
N LYS A 78 -4.34 -0.29 -11.41
CA LYS A 78 -5.49 0.59 -11.16
C LYS A 78 -6.78 -0.17 -11.42
N GLY A 79 -7.60 -0.35 -10.39
CA GLY A 79 -8.84 -1.11 -10.52
C GLY A 79 -9.65 -1.14 -9.25
N ILE A 80 -10.73 -1.92 -9.22
CA ILE A 80 -11.47 -2.16 -7.98
C ILE A 80 -10.62 -3.01 -7.04
N VAL A 81 -10.06 -4.11 -7.56
CA VAL A 81 -9.07 -4.94 -6.86
C VAL A 81 -7.73 -4.75 -7.56
N SER A 82 -6.75 -4.21 -6.88
CA SER A 82 -5.43 -3.91 -7.43
C SER A 82 -4.33 -4.59 -6.63
N LEU A 83 -3.48 -5.34 -7.33
CA LEU A 83 -2.33 -6.07 -6.78
C LEU A 83 -1.06 -5.61 -7.50
N GLY A 84 -0.11 -5.03 -6.78
CA GLY A 84 1.12 -4.57 -7.43
C GLY A 84 2.04 -3.76 -6.53
N MET A 85 3.14 -3.27 -7.08
CA MET A 85 4.03 -2.38 -6.32
C MET A 85 3.34 -1.04 -6.03
N LEU A 86 2.71 -0.46 -7.05
CA LEU A 86 1.89 0.74 -6.94
C LEU A 86 0.45 0.34 -7.23
N SER A 87 -0.39 0.26 -6.22
CA SER A 87 -1.77 -0.14 -6.35
C SER A 87 -2.72 1.00 -5.98
N VAL A 88 -3.70 1.23 -6.84
CA VAL A 88 -4.73 2.24 -6.63
C VAL A 88 -6.09 1.62 -6.92
N GLY A 89 -6.95 1.55 -5.92
CA GLY A 89 -8.25 0.92 -6.09
C GLY A 89 -9.11 0.96 -4.83
N VAL A 90 -10.22 0.26 -4.86
CA VAL A 90 -11.07 0.08 -3.66
C VAL A 90 -10.36 -0.87 -2.69
N LEU A 91 -9.95 -2.03 -3.20
CA LEU A 91 -9.08 -2.99 -2.51
C LEU A 91 -7.69 -2.89 -3.13
N SER A 92 -6.71 -2.43 -2.39
CA SER A 92 -5.35 -2.26 -2.88
C SER A 92 -4.35 -3.04 -2.04
N LEU A 93 -3.56 -3.88 -2.68
CA LEU A 93 -2.51 -4.69 -2.08
C LEU A 93 -1.19 -4.40 -2.77
N GLY A 94 -0.18 -3.96 -2.04
CA GLY A 94 1.12 -3.64 -2.66
C GLY A 94 2.12 -2.98 -1.75
N MET A 95 3.26 -2.59 -2.28
CA MET A 95 4.24 -1.83 -1.49
C MET A 95 3.71 -0.43 -1.18
N LEU A 96 3.20 0.26 -2.20
CA LEU A 96 2.49 1.52 -2.09
C LEU A 96 1.04 1.28 -2.46
N SER A 97 0.14 1.40 -1.51
CA SER A 97 -1.28 1.14 -1.71
C SER A 97 -2.13 2.36 -1.37
N LEU A 98 -2.98 2.74 -2.30
CA LEU A 98 -3.94 3.83 -2.17
C LEU A 98 -5.34 3.28 -2.43
N GLY A 99 -6.23 3.36 -1.47
CA GLY A 99 -7.58 2.84 -1.66
C GLY A 99 -8.49 2.98 -0.45
N LEU A 100 -9.69 2.43 -0.58
CA LEU A 100 -10.61 2.39 0.55
C LEU A 100 -10.09 1.39 1.61
N LEU A 101 -9.75 0.19 1.16
CA LEU A 101 -9.05 -0.84 1.93
C LEU A 101 -7.63 -0.97 1.35
N SER A 102 -6.62 -0.59 2.08
CA SER A 102 -5.24 -0.60 1.64
C SER A 102 -4.36 -1.45 2.55
N LEU A 103 -3.64 -2.40 1.95
CA LEU A 103 -2.69 -3.26 2.64
C LEU A 103 -1.33 -3.19 1.97
N GLY A 104 -0.28 -2.87 2.71
CA GLY A 104 1.06 -2.77 2.13
C GLY A 104 2.11 -2.22 3.07
N MET A 105 3.32 -1.95 2.57
CA MET A 105 4.33 -1.27 3.38
C MET A 105 3.91 0.16 3.68
N PHE A 106 3.50 0.90 2.64
CA PHE A 106 2.92 2.23 2.74
C PHE A 106 1.46 2.13 2.31
N ALA A 107 0.54 2.26 3.25
CA ALA A 107 -0.88 2.14 3.00
C ALA A 107 -1.59 3.46 3.34
N ILE A 108 -2.35 3.98 2.38
CA ILE A 108 -3.16 5.18 2.58
C ILE A 108 -4.58 4.87 2.15
N GLY A 109 -5.53 5.02 3.07
CA GLY A 109 -6.92 4.70 2.78
C GLY A 109 -7.87 4.96 3.94
N LEU A 110 -9.11 4.57 3.80
CA LEU A 110 -10.08 4.64 4.90
C LEU A 110 -9.70 3.62 5.98
N LEU A 111 -9.50 2.37 5.56
CA LEU A 111 -8.94 1.29 6.36
C LEU A 111 -7.55 0.95 5.81
N SER A 112 -6.52 1.21 6.56
CA SER A 112 -5.14 1.00 6.14
C SER A 112 -4.38 0.11 7.11
N ALA A 113 -3.65 -0.87 6.57
CA ALA A 113 -2.78 -1.73 7.33
C ALA A 113 -1.42 -1.90 6.66
N GLY A 114 -0.34 -1.67 7.42
CA GLY A 114 1.02 -1.75 6.87
C GLY A 114 2.10 -1.34 7.85
N CYS A 115 3.34 -1.22 7.38
CA CYS A 115 4.40 -0.66 8.22
C CYS A 115 4.14 0.82 8.51
N PHE A 116 3.85 1.57 7.46
CA PHE A 116 3.40 2.96 7.53
C PHE A 116 1.96 3.01 7.04
N SER A 117 1.04 3.38 7.90
CA SER A 117 -0.36 3.45 7.55
C SER A 117 -0.94 4.82 7.86
N ALA A 118 -1.76 5.34 6.94
CA ALA A 118 -2.47 6.59 7.13
C ALA A 118 -3.92 6.45 6.68
N GLY A 119 -4.86 6.84 7.54
CA GLY A 119 -6.27 6.71 7.22
C GLY A 119 -7.20 7.05 8.37
N VAL A 120 -8.47 6.74 8.23
CA VAL A 120 -9.43 6.88 9.33
C VAL A 120 -9.16 5.81 10.38
N PHE A 121 -9.04 4.54 9.94
CA PHE A 121 -8.53 3.43 10.72
C PHE A 121 -7.16 3.04 10.19
N ALA A 122 -6.13 3.24 10.98
CA ALA A 122 -4.77 2.92 10.60
C ALA A 122 -4.18 1.90 11.57
N THR A 123 -3.62 0.81 11.03
CA THR A 123 -2.93 -0.20 11.82
C THR A 123 -1.54 -0.47 11.25
N GLY A 124 -0.53 -0.51 12.10
CA GLY A 124 0.83 -0.74 11.60
C GLY A 124 1.93 -0.44 12.61
N ALA A 125 3.18 -0.47 12.17
CA ALA A 125 4.28 -0.08 13.03
C ALA A 125 4.21 1.42 13.34
N ILE A 126 3.99 2.25 12.31
CA ILE A 126 3.70 3.68 12.44
C ILE A 126 2.34 3.93 11.82
N SER A 127 1.39 4.37 12.64
CA SER A 127 0.01 4.61 12.22
C SER A 127 -0.42 6.05 12.48
N LEU A 128 -1.04 6.65 11.46
CA LEU A 128 -1.57 8.01 11.49
C LEU A 128 -3.06 7.96 11.14
N GLY A 129 -3.94 8.39 12.02
CA GLY A 129 -5.36 8.33 11.70
C GLY A 129 -6.27 8.86 12.80
N ILE A 130 -7.58 8.79 12.59
CA ILE A 130 -8.54 9.10 13.65
C ILE A 130 -8.46 8.02 14.73
N ILE A 131 -8.48 6.75 14.31
CA ILE A 131 -8.22 5.61 15.18
C ILE A 131 -6.93 4.96 14.69
N SER A 132 -5.89 5.00 15.49
CA SER A 132 -4.56 4.49 15.15
C SER A 132 -4.13 3.41 16.13
N LEU A 133 -3.68 2.27 15.60
CA LEU A 133 -3.21 1.11 16.36
C LEU A 133 -1.80 0.75 15.87
N GLY A 134 -0.81 0.74 16.74
CA GLY A 134 0.55 0.40 16.29
C GLY A 134 1.62 0.57 17.35
N ALA A 135 2.87 0.36 16.99
CA ALA A 135 3.97 0.62 17.92
C ALA A 135 4.09 2.13 18.18
N ILE A 136 4.00 2.94 17.12
CA ILE A 136 3.87 4.40 17.19
C ILE A 136 2.53 4.77 16.59
N ALA A 137 1.60 5.22 17.42
CA ALA A 137 0.26 5.59 17.00
C ALA A 137 0.02 7.09 17.23
N ILE A 138 -0.38 7.78 16.18
CA ILE A 138 -0.67 9.23 16.22
C ILE A 138 -2.06 9.46 15.65
N GLY A 139 -2.95 10.08 16.45
CA GLY A 139 -4.32 10.32 16.00
C GLY A 139 -5.21 10.93 17.04
N ASP A 140 -6.50 10.96 16.78
CA ASP A 140 -7.48 11.42 17.77
C ASP A 140 -7.62 10.39 18.91
N PHE A 141 -7.62 9.11 18.52
CA PHE A 141 -7.65 7.95 19.41
C PHE A 141 -6.47 7.03 19.04
N SER A 142 -5.52 6.89 19.94
CA SER A 142 -4.30 6.15 19.67
C SER A 142 -4.06 5.04 20.69
N VAL A 143 -3.68 3.87 20.20
CA VAL A 143 -3.31 2.70 21.02
C VAL A 143 -1.99 2.13 20.51
N GLY A 144 -0.99 2.08 21.38
CA GLY A 144 0.33 1.59 20.99
C GLY A 144 1.38 1.80 22.08
N ALA A 145 2.59 1.32 21.86
CA ALA A 145 3.68 1.51 22.82
C ALA A 145 3.99 3.01 23.01
N LEU A 146 4.11 3.76 21.92
CA LEU A 146 4.15 5.22 21.92
C LEU A 146 2.86 5.75 21.29
N SER A 147 1.94 6.25 22.11
CA SER A 147 0.66 6.76 21.66
C SER A 147 0.52 8.25 21.87
N ILE A 148 0.29 8.98 20.78
CA ILE A 148 0.04 10.43 20.81
C ILE A 148 -1.37 10.66 20.31
N GLY A 149 -2.29 10.86 21.23
CA GLY A 149 -3.69 11.10 20.94
C GLY A 149 -4.10 12.53 21.21
N LYS A 150 -5.16 12.98 20.56
CA LYS A 150 -5.78 14.25 20.93
C LYS A 150 -6.75 14.07 22.09
N TYR A 151 -7.63 13.11 21.99
CA TYR A 151 -8.67 12.85 23.00
C TYR A 151 -8.28 11.70 23.91
N PHE A 152 -7.82 10.60 23.33
CA PHE A 152 -7.52 9.37 24.06
C PHE A 152 -6.22 8.73 23.58
N ALA A 153 -5.38 8.30 24.51
CA ALA A 153 -4.18 7.54 24.23
C ALA A 153 -4.01 6.41 25.26
N LEU A 154 -3.71 5.22 24.76
CA LEU A 154 -3.46 4.03 25.56
C LEU A 154 -2.14 3.40 25.14
N GLY A 155 -1.24 3.17 26.10
CA GLY A 155 0.06 2.54 25.81
C GLY A 155 1.09 2.80 26.90
N ASP A 156 2.31 2.30 26.69
CA ASP A 156 3.40 2.46 27.67
C ASP A 156 3.76 3.93 27.88
N ASN A 157 3.93 4.65 26.77
CA ASN A 157 4.14 6.10 26.74
C ASN A 157 2.97 6.78 26.04
N SER A 158 2.04 7.35 26.81
CA SER A 158 0.82 7.93 26.27
C SER A 158 0.72 9.43 26.53
N ARG A 159 0.34 10.19 25.48
CA ARG A 159 0.10 11.63 25.54
C ARG A 159 -1.24 11.98 24.92
N ALA A 160 -2.20 12.42 25.73
CA ALA A 160 -3.53 12.82 25.27
C ALA A 160 -4.25 13.61 26.37
N MET A 161 -5.48 14.09 26.07
CA MET A 161 -6.34 14.63 27.13
C MET A 161 -6.68 13.56 28.16
N ILE A 162 -7.02 12.35 27.71
CA ILE A 162 -7.19 11.16 28.54
C ILE A 162 -6.06 10.21 28.20
N ALA A 163 -5.09 10.04 29.08
CA ALA A 163 -3.93 9.22 28.87
C ALA A 163 -3.92 8.05 29.87
N LEU A 164 -3.94 6.84 29.34
CA LEU A 164 -3.77 5.61 30.11
C LEU A 164 -2.39 5.04 29.75
N GLY A 165 -1.44 5.12 30.69
CA GLY A 165 -0.07 4.70 30.46
C GLY A 165 0.44 3.77 31.55
N ASP A 166 1.40 2.90 31.20
CA ASP A 166 2.05 2.05 32.19
C ASP A 166 3.32 2.70 32.73
N THR A 167 4.14 3.30 31.88
CA THR A 167 5.43 3.91 32.22
C THR A 167 5.33 5.42 32.36
N GLU A 168 4.89 6.12 31.34
CA GLU A 168 4.72 7.57 31.31
C GLU A 168 3.40 7.94 30.64
N ALA A 169 2.61 8.77 31.31
CA ALA A 169 1.43 9.32 30.69
C ALA A 169 1.32 10.82 31.01
N ALA A 170 1.00 11.61 30.01
CA ALA A 170 0.81 13.03 30.12
C ALA A 170 -0.57 13.42 29.59
N GLY A 171 -1.43 13.93 30.46
CA GLY A 171 -2.79 14.33 30.09
C GLY A 171 -3.53 15.03 31.20
N SER A 172 -4.72 15.52 30.90
CA SER A 172 -5.61 16.15 31.90
C SER A 172 -6.21 15.13 32.87
N VAL A 173 -6.49 13.92 32.35
CA VAL A 173 -6.92 12.77 33.15
C VAL A 173 -5.86 11.69 32.91
N PHE A 174 -5.12 11.39 33.95
CA PHE A 174 -4.04 10.42 33.94
C PHE A 174 -4.37 9.25 34.85
N GLN A 175 -4.16 8.02 34.36
CA GLN A 175 -4.32 6.83 35.14
C GLN A 175 -3.34 5.73 34.69
N LYS A 176 -2.77 5.03 35.67
CA LYS A 176 -1.84 3.95 35.43
C LYS A 176 -2.59 2.63 35.15
N ILE A 177 -2.27 1.95 34.08
CA ILE A 177 -2.99 0.73 33.63
C ILE A 177 -2.97 -0.37 34.71
N GLY A 178 -1.88 -0.49 35.46
CA GLY A 178 -1.74 -1.52 36.51
C GLY A 178 -2.59 -1.31 37.77
N GLU A 179 -3.20 -0.14 37.98
CA GLU A 179 -3.99 0.23 39.15
C GLU A 179 -5.46 0.54 38.82
N LEU A 180 -5.93 0.17 37.61
CA LEU A 180 -7.28 0.44 37.14
C LEU A 180 -8.35 -0.28 38.01
N SER A 181 -9.11 0.49 38.77
CA SER A 181 -10.30 0.01 39.45
C SER A 181 -11.55 0.15 38.56
N THR A 182 -12.60 -0.62 38.87
CA THR A 182 -13.88 -0.52 38.14
C THR A 182 -14.48 0.90 38.19
N GLN A 183 -14.19 1.64 39.28
CA GLN A 183 -14.61 3.06 39.42
C GLN A 183 -13.85 3.98 38.47
N ASP A 184 -12.57 3.67 38.20
CA ASP A 184 -11.73 4.46 37.31
C ASP A 184 -12.18 4.32 35.87
N ILE A 185 -12.57 3.11 35.45
CA ILE A 185 -13.14 2.84 34.12
C ILE A 185 -14.42 3.65 33.90
N THR A 186 -15.27 3.76 34.92
CA THR A 186 -16.49 4.58 34.80
C THR A 186 -16.17 6.08 34.70
N THR A 187 -15.16 6.56 35.42
CA THR A 187 -14.70 7.94 35.36
C THR A 187 -14.08 8.25 33.99
N VAL A 188 -13.27 7.34 33.43
CA VAL A 188 -12.70 7.46 32.09
C VAL A 188 -13.82 7.51 31.04
N LYS A 189 -14.82 6.61 31.12
CA LYS A 189 -15.97 6.59 30.21
C LYS A 189 -16.76 7.91 30.27
N GLN A 190 -16.98 8.46 31.49
CA GLN A 190 -17.69 9.72 31.68
C GLN A 190 -16.86 10.90 31.15
N SER A 191 -15.55 10.91 31.37
CA SER A 191 -14.64 11.93 30.85
C SER A 191 -14.60 11.90 29.32
N LEU A 192 -14.61 10.70 28.73
CA LEU A 192 -14.67 10.50 27.27
C LEU A 192 -15.97 11.11 26.69
N ASP A 193 -17.09 10.97 27.41
CA ASP A 193 -18.36 11.53 26.98
C ASP A 193 -18.37 13.06 26.97
N SER A 194 -17.64 13.70 27.89
CA SER A 194 -17.57 15.15 27.98
C SER A 194 -16.55 15.79 27.04
N ILE A 195 -15.46 15.12 26.76
CA ILE A 195 -14.32 15.66 25.98
C ILE A 195 -14.46 15.44 24.48
N VAL A 196 -15.02 14.28 24.07
CA VAL A 196 -15.12 13.90 22.65
C VAL A 196 -16.30 14.58 21.98
N PRO A 197 -16.08 15.32 20.88
CA PRO A 197 -17.14 16.01 20.15
C PRO A 197 -18.15 15.02 19.53
N THR A 198 -19.38 15.47 19.35
CA THR A 198 -20.49 14.65 18.85
C THR A 198 -20.27 14.03 17.46
N TYR A 199 -19.45 14.67 16.59
CA TYR A 199 -19.16 14.14 15.26
C TYR A 199 -18.24 12.90 15.29
N LEU A 200 -17.57 12.61 16.41
CA LEU A 200 -16.75 11.42 16.65
C LEU A 200 -17.45 10.37 17.53
N SER A 201 -18.75 10.47 17.71
CA SER A 201 -19.53 9.54 18.57
C SER A 201 -19.35 8.06 18.17
N TRP A 202 -19.23 7.77 16.86
CA TRP A 202 -18.96 6.42 16.35
C TRP A 202 -17.60 5.85 16.81
N ALA A 203 -16.57 6.69 16.85
CA ALA A 203 -15.24 6.29 17.31
C ALA A 203 -15.23 6.07 18.83
N LYS A 204 -15.96 6.91 19.56
CA LYS A 204 -16.14 6.79 21.00
C LYS A 204 -16.81 5.46 21.39
N GLU A 205 -17.85 5.05 20.67
CA GLU A 205 -18.53 3.77 20.95
C GLU A 205 -17.62 2.57 20.70
N ILE A 206 -16.78 2.62 19.66
CA ILE A 206 -15.79 1.57 19.42
C ILE A 206 -14.81 1.47 20.59
N ILE A 207 -14.33 2.59 21.12
CA ILE A 207 -13.37 2.59 22.22
C ILE A 207 -14.00 2.12 23.52
N LYS A 208 -15.26 2.50 23.80
CA LYS A 208 -15.99 1.99 24.96
C LYS A 208 -16.16 0.47 24.96
N LEU A 209 -16.14 -0.15 23.78
CA LEU A 209 -16.19 -1.60 23.64
C LEU A 209 -14.87 -2.27 24.06
N PHE A 210 -13.74 -1.56 23.94
CA PHE A 210 -12.41 -2.03 24.32
C PHE A 210 -12.02 -1.71 25.78
N LEU A 211 -12.72 -0.79 26.43
CA LEU A 211 -12.60 -0.42 27.84
C LEU A 211 -13.60 -1.19 28.71
#